data_ad65d20d627ab714341b5255f45fdac0
#
_entry.id   ad65d20d627ab714341b5255f45fdac0
#
_cell.length_a   1.000
_cell.length_b   1.000
_cell.length_c   1.000
_cell.angle_alpha   90.00
_cell.angle_beta   90.00
_cell.angle_gamma   90.00
#
_symmetry.space_group_name_H-M   'P 1'
#
loop_
_entity.id
_entity.type
_entity.pdbx_description
1 polymer ?
#
loop_
_entity_poly.entity_id
_entity_poly.type
_entity_poly.pdbx_seq_one_letter_code
_entity_poly.pdbx_strand_id
1 'polypeptide(L)'
;LVIVQTTDALLVANKDTVQDVKKIVDYLKRNDRNEYKQHQEVFRPWGKYNVIDSGKNYLVRCITVKPGEKFVAQMHHHRAEHWIVLSGTARVTKGEQTYMVSENESTFIPPNTIHALENPGMTPLKLIEIQSGTYLGEDDIIRLEQRSGFSKEWTNERS
;
A
#
# COMPACT_ATOMS: atom_id res chain seq x y z
N LEU A 1 -11.30 13.28 30.20
CA LEU A 1 -11.79 13.19 28.83
C LEU A 1 -10.68 12.71 27.93
N VAL A 2 -10.95 11.72 27.06
CA VAL A 2 -10.06 11.25 26.00
C VAL A 2 -10.67 11.66 24.67
N ILE A 3 -9.88 12.32 23.83
CA ILE A 3 -10.30 12.74 22.48
C ILE A 3 -9.30 12.13 21.51
N VAL A 4 -9.79 11.32 20.58
CA VAL A 4 -8.99 10.71 19.50
C VAL A 4 -9.64 11.07 18.18
N GLN A 5 -8.89 11.75 17.32
CA GLN A 5 -9.34 12.16 16.00
C GLN A 5 -8.52 11.43 14.93
N THR A 6 -9.22 10.86 13.98
CA THR A 6 -8.69 10.34 12.72
C THR A 6 -9.28 11.14 11.56
N THR A 7 -8.90 10.84 10.33
CA THR A 7 -9.45 11.53 9.14
C THR A 7 -10.92 11.22 8.89
N ASP A 8 -11.44 10.14 9.44
CA ASP A 8 -12.77 9.59 9.19
C ASP A 8 -13.63 9.46 10.46
N ALA A 9 -13.06 9.67 11.65
CA ALA A 9 -13.77 9.52 12.90
C ALA A 9 -13.24 10.43 14.01
N LEU A 10 -14.11 10.81 14.92
CA LEU A 10 -13.80 11.49 16.18
C LEU A 10 -14.38 10.68 17.34
N LEU A 11 -13.52 10.17 18.20
CA LEU A 11 -13.89 9.56 19.46
C LEU A 11 -13.76 10.59 20.58
N VAL A 12 -14.84 10.80 21.33
CA VAL A 12 -14.82 11.54 22.59
C VAL A 12 -15.35 10.62 23.68
N ALA A 13 -14.53 10.32 24.68
CA ALA A 13 -14.88 9.39 25.74
C ALA A 13 -14.44 9.89 27.13
N ASN A 14 -15.14 9.48 28.18
CA ASN A 14 -14.65 9.65 29.52
C ASN A 14 -13.46 8.70 29.76
N LYS A 15 -12.42 9.17 30.45
CA LYS A 15 -11.22 8.39 30.75
C LYS A 15 -11.54 7.08 31.51
N ASP A 16 -12.55 7.11 32.35
CA ASP A 16 -12.94 5.97 33.20
C ASP A 16 -13.74 4.90 32.41
N THR A 17 -14.31 5.26 31.25
CA THR A 17 -15.13 4.38 30.40
C THR A 17 -14.50 4.09 29.03
N VAL A 18 -13.23 4.45 28.84
CA VAL A 18 -12.54 4.27 27.56
C VAL A 18 -12.51 2.82 27.09
N GLN A 19 -12.59 1.85 28.00
CA GLN A 19 -12.68 0.43 27.67
C GLN A 19 -13.96 0.04 26.92
N ASP A 20 -15.01 0.85 27.03
CA ASP A 20 -16.27 0.63 26.33
C ASP A 20 -16.18 0.92 24.82
N VAL A 21 -15.07 1.47 24.32
CA VAL A 21 -14.79 1.63 22.88
C VAL A 21 -14.97 0.31 22.13
N LYS A 22 -14.63 -0.83 22.76
CA LYS A 22 -14.88 -2.13 22.16
C LYS A 22 -16.35 -2.38 21.82
N LYS A 23 -17.27 -1.93 22.67
CA LYS A 23 -18.72 -2.04 22.43
C LYS A 23 -19.16 -1.22 21.22
N ILE A 24 -18.54 -0.03 21.02
CA ILE A 24 -18.78 0.82 19.84
C ILE A 24 -18.30 0.11 18.58
N VAL A 25 -17.09 -0.46 18.60
CA VAL A 25 -16.55 -1.23 17.47
C VAL A 25 -17.47 -2.42 17.13
N ASP A 26 -17.94 -3.16 18.13
CA ASP A 26 -18.86 -4.28 17.94
C ASP A 26 -20.22 -3.83 17.40
N TYR A 27 -20.69 -2.66 17.78
CA TYR A 27 -21.90 -2.04 17.22
C TYR A 27 -21.70 -1.69 15.74
N LEU A 28 -20.61 -1.03 15.39
CA LEU A 28 -20.28 -0.67 14.01
C LEU A 28 -20.17 -1.92 13.11
N LYS A 29 -19.54 -2.98 13.62
CA LYS A 29 -19.47 -4.29 12.93
C LYS A 29 -20.83 -4.89 12.64
N ARG A 30 -21.71 -4.92 13.64
CA ARG A 30 -23.07 -5.49 13.51
C ARG A 30 -23.93 -4.72 12.53
N ASN A 31 -23.68 -3.42 12.36
CA ASN A 31 -24.43 -2.56 11.46
C ASN A 31 -23.73 -2.36 10.10
N ASP A 32 -22.69 -3.16 9.81
CA ASP A 32 -21.91 -3.12 8.57
C ASP A 32 -21.41 -1.72 8.19
N ARG A 33 -21.06 -0.91 9.21
CA ARG A 33 -20.51 0.44 9.01
C ARG A 33 -19.06 0.32 8.55
N ASN A 34 -18.65 1.17 7.60
CA ASN A 34 -17.32 1.11 7.01
C ASN A 34 -16.22 1.64 7.93
N GLU A 35 -16.56 2.45 8.92
CA GLU A 35 -15.62 3.13 9.82
C GLU A 35 -14.76 2.16 10.65
N TYR A 36 -15.18 0.90 10.80
CA TYR A 36 -14.36 -0.13 11.46
C TYR A 36 -13.54 -0.98 10.48
N LYS A 37 -13.93 -1.01 9.19
CA LYS A 37 -13.30 -1.89 8.18
C LYS A 37 -12.07 -1.25 7.54
N GLN A 38 -12.07 0.06 7.40
CA GLN A 38 -11.05 0.78 6.67
C GLN A 38 -10.58 1.98 7.49
N HIS A 39 -9.38 1.86 8.10
CA HIS A 39 -8.65 3.07 8.41
C HIS A 39 -8.30 3.72 7.06
N GLN A 40 -8.78 4.93 6.85
CA GLN A 40 -8.44 5.68 5.63
C GLN A 40 -6.93 5.87 5.49
N GLU A 41 -6.21 5.90 6.61
CA GLU A 41 -4.76 6.05 6.63
C GLU A 41 -4.11 4.84 7.31
N VAL A 42 -3.25 4.14 6.57
CA VAL A 42 -2.52 2.97 7.04
C VAL A 42 -1.03 3.27 7.07
N PHE A 43 -0.43 3.17 8.26
CA PHE A 43 1.00 3.38 8.46
C PHE A 43 1.80 2.11 8.21
N ARG A 44 2.97 2.28 7.61
CA ARG A 44 3.96 1.22 7.33
C ARG A 44 5.37 1.73 7.68
N PRO A 45 6.35 0.85 7.87
CA PRO A 45 7.74 1.28 8.10
C PRO A 45 8.24 2.27 7.05
N TRP A 46 7.95 2.04 5.79
CA TRP A 46 8.35 2.86 4.66
C TRP A 46 7.55 4.17 4.46
N GLY A 47 6.43 4.36 5.15
CA GLY A 47 5.58 5.54 5.00
C GLY A 47 4.13 5.29 5.37
N LYS A 48 3.21 5.68 4.50
CA LYS A 48 1.78 5.49 4.71
C LYS A 48 1.01 5.46 3.40
N TYR A 49 -0.20 4.94 3.45
CA TYR A 49 -1.16 5.10 2.37
C TYR A 49 -2.56 5.32 2.91
N ASN A 50 -3.40 5.96 2.12
CA ASN A 50 -4.83 6.05 2.34
C ASN A 50 -5.59 5.57 1.11
N VAL A 51 -6.70 4.88 1.35
CA VAL A 51 -7.61 4.47 0.29
C VAL A 51 -8.46 5.67 -0.12
N ILE A 52 -8.45 6.02 -1.40
CA ILE A 52 -9.23 7.12 -1.98
C ILE A 52 -10.58 6.60 -2.45
N ASP A 53 -10.56 5.46 -3.15
CA ASP A 53 -11.75 4.83 -3.71
C ASP A 53 -11.52 3.34 -3.92
N SER A 54 -12.60 2.56 -3.93
CA SER A 54 -12.54 1.13 -4.16
C SER A 54 -13.86 0.59 -4.73
N GLY A 55 -13.74 -0.42 -5.56
CA GLY A 55 -14.86 -1.13 -6.16
C GLY A 55 -14.57 -2.62 -6.29
N LYS A 56 -15.44 -3.33 -6.98
CA LYS A 56 -15.32 -4.79 -7.14
C LYS A 56 -13.99 -5.20 -7.78
N ASN A 57 -13.52 -4.44 -8.79
CA ASN A 57 -12.37 -4.79 -9.62
C ASN A 57 -11.27 -3.72 -9.61
N TYR A 58 -11.33 -2.76 -8.69
CA TYR A 58 -10.32 -1.72 -8.57
C TYR A 58 -10.14 -1.23 -7.13
N LEU A 59 -8.96 -0.72 -6.85
CA LEU A 59 -8.60 -0.03 -5.62
C LEU A 59 -7.70 1.16 -5.96
N VAL A 60 -8.00 2.33 -5.43
CA VAL A 60 -7.19 3.55 -5.60
C VAL A 60 -6.62 3.98 -4.27
N ARG A 61 -5.31 4.13 -4.21
CA ARG A 61 -4.59 4.58 -3.01
C ARG A 61 -3.74 5.80 -3.28
N CYS A 62 -3.64 6.69 -2.31
CA CYS A 62 -2.59 7.70 -2.24
C CYS A 62 -1.50 7.19 -1.30
N ILE A 63 -0.29 7.09 -1.80
CA ILE A 63 0.86 6.53 -1.10
C ILE A 63 1.87 7.64 -0.85
N THR A 64 2.42 7.68 0.37
CA THR A 64 3.53 8.56 0.73
C THR A 64 4.69 7.71 1.23
N VAL A 65 5.83 7.80 0.56
CA VAL A 65 7.06 7.07 0.90
C VAL A 65 8.07 8.03 1.51
N LYS A 66 8.58 7.70 2.69
CA LYS A 66 9.61 8.49 3.38
C LYS A 66 10.89 8.56 2.54
N PRO A 67 11.70 9.61 2.72
CA PRO A 67 13.04 9.69 2.10
C PRO A 67 13.89 8.46 2.41
N GLY A 68 14.51 7.89 1.38
CA GLY A 68 15.39 6.71 1.49
C GLY A 68 14.68 5.38 1.71
N GLU A 69 13.35 5.37 1.86
CA GLU A 69 12.58 4.15 2.09
C GLU A 69 12.10 3.51 0.78
N LYS A 70 11.76 2.22 0.87
CA LYS A 70 11.34 1.42 -0.28
C LYS A 70 10.30 0.39 0.09
N PHE A 71 9.50 -0.03 -0.88
CA PHE A 71 8.71 -1.25 -0.80
C PHE A 71 9.61 -2.47 -1.01
N VAL A 72 9.33 -3.53 -0.27
CA VAL A 72 9.91 -4.84 -0.59
C VAL A 72 9.43 -5.28 -1.98
N ALA A 73 10.33 -5.87 -2.75
CA ALA A 73 9.99 -6.39 -4.07
C ALA A 73 8.82 -7.38 -3.95
N GLN A 74 7.82 -7.21 -4.80
CA GLN A 74 6.57 -7.98 -4.76
C GLN A 74 6.06 -8.30 -6.16
N MET A 75 5.13 -9.24 -6.23
CA MET A 75 4.46 -9.65 -7.45
C MET A 75 3.00 -9.99 -7.15
N HIS A 76 2.12 -9.81 -8.12
CA HIS A 76 0.70 -10.16 -8.06
C HIS A 76 0.31 -10.98 -9.28
N HIS A 77 -0.57 -11.96 -9.11
CA HIS A 77 -1.03 -12.80 -10.22
C HIS A 77 -2.31 -12.27 -10.89
N HIS A 78 -3.19 -11.62 -10.14
CA HIS A 78 -4.55 -11.34 -10.57
C HIS A 78 -4.86 -9.86 -10.76
N ARG A 79 -3.87 -8.98 -10.56
CA ARG A 79 -4.03 -7.53 -10.73
C ARG A 79 -2.87 -6.87 -11.43
N ALA A 80 -3.17 -5.78 -12.11
CA ALA A 80 -2.21 -4.81 -12.63
C ALA A 80 -2.20 -3.58 -11.74
N GLU A 81 -1.12 -2.81 -11.79
CA GLU A 81 -0.99 -1.55 -11.06
C GLU A 81 -0.57 -0.42 -12.00
N HIS A 82 -1.16 0.76 -11.80
CA HIS A 82 -0.71 2.01 -12.41
C HIS A 82 -0.24 2.94 -11.30
N TRP A 83 0.95 3.46 -11.43
CA TRP A 83 1.54 4.42 -10.51
C TRP A 83 1.72 5.76 -11.18
N ILE A 84 1.21 6.82 -10.58
CA ILE A 84 1.32 8.20 -11.06
C ILE A 84 2.00 9.01 -9.97
N VAL A 85 3.18 9.55 -10.26
CA VAL A 85 3.94 10.36 -9.29
C VAL A 85 3.34 11.75 -9.22
N LEU A 86 2.94 12.17 -8.02
CA LEU A 86 2.38 13.49 -7.74
C LEU A 86 3.45 14.48 -7.27
N SER A 87 4.47 14.00 -6.55
CA SER A 87 5.52 14.84 -5.97
C SER A 87 6.73 13.98 -5.65
N GLY A 88 7.91 14.46 -5.99
CA GLY A 88 9.17 13.75 -5.83
C GLY A 88 9.52 12.90 -7.05
N THR A 89 10.44 11.95 -6.87
CA THR A 89 10.89 11.05 -7.93
C THR A 89 11.00 9.64 -7.38
N ALA A 90 10.38 8.68 -8.04
CA ALA A 90 10.41 7.27 -7.70
C ALA A 90 11.50 6.55 -8.51
N ARG A 91 12.28 5.70 -7.85
CA ARG A 91 13.05 4.66 -8.53
C ARG A 91 12.18 3.41 -8.59
N VAL A 92 11.82 2.98 -9.80
CA VAL A 92 10.94 1.84 -10.04
C VAL A 92 11.77 0.69 -10.61
N THR A 93 11.64 -0.48 -9.99
CA THR A 93 12.12 -1.75 -10.57
C THR A 93 10.91 -2.49 -11.10
N LYS A 94 10.97 -2.91 -12.37
CA LYS A 94 9.94 -3.70 -13.06
C LYS A 94 10.60 -4.83 -13.85
N GLY A 95 10.48 -6.06 -13.38
CA GLY A 95 11.26 -7.18 -13.89
C GLY A 95 12.75 -6.91 -13.73
N GLU A 96 13.49 -6.94 -14.84
CA GLU A 96 14.93 -6.68 -14.88
C GLU A 96 15.28 -5.20 -15.11
N GLN A 97 14.29 -4.34 -15.33
CA GLN A 97 14.50 -2.92 -15.61
C GLN A 97 14.38 -2.10 -14.34
N THR A 98 15.26 -1.10 -14.20
CA THR A 98 15.18 -0.07 -13.18
C THR A 98 15.25 1.29 -13.85
N TYR A 99 14.31 2.17 -13.53
CA TYR A 99 14.18 3.49 -14.12
C TYR A 99 13.58 4.48 -13.13
N MET A 100 13.72 5.77 -13.44
CA MET A 100 13.14 6.86 -12.65
C MET A 100 11.79 7.27 -13.22
N VAL A 101 10.86 7.58 -12.34
CA VAL A 101 9.54 8.16 -12.66
C VAL A 101 9.41 9.45 -11.87
N SER A 102 9.39 10.57 -12.57
CA SER A 102 9.35 11.91 -11.97
C SER A 102 7.92 12.41 -11.81
N GLU A 103 7.78 13.58 -11.20
CA GLU A 103 6.49 14.26 -11.04
C GLU A 103 5.74 14.40 -12.36
N ASN A 104 4.44 14.12 -12.36
CA ASN A 104 3.53 14.02 -13.50
C ASN A 104 3.81 12.88 -14.50
N GLU A 105 4.77 12.00 -14.19
CA GLU A 105 4.98 10.78 -14.97
C GLU A 105 4.25 9.59 -14.33
N SER A 106 4.06 8.54 -15.12
CA SER A 106 3.39 7.32 -14.69
C SER A 106 4.07 6.06 -15.22
N THR A 107 3.81 4.95 -14.56
CA THR A 107 4.25 3.64 -15.01
C THR A 107 3.16 2.59 -14.81
N PHE A 108 3.17 1.59 -15.68
CA PHE A 108 2.27 0.44 -15.65
C PHE A 108 3.02 -0.82 -15.26
N ILE A 109 2.49 -1.53 -14.28
CA ILE A 109 2.98 -2.82 -13.80
C ILE A 109 1.96 -3.89 -14.17
N PRO A 110 2.24 -4.77 -15.13
CA PRO A 110 1.33 -5.86 -15.47
C PRO A 110 1.32 -6.95 -14.41
N PRO A 111 0.29 -7.82 -14.39
CA PRO A 111 0.29 -9.02 -13.54
C PRO A 111 1.54 -9.88 -13.78
N ASN A 112 1.91 -10.69 -12.81
CA ASN A 112 3.07 -11.61 -12.86
C ASN A 112 4.42 -10.92 -13.07
N THR A 113 4.52 -9.64 -12.75
CA THR A 113 5.77 -8.88 -12.88
C THR A 113 6.30 -8.53 -11.50
N ILE A 114 7.54 -8.93 -11.21
CA ILE A 114 8.25 -8.52 -10.00
C ILE A 114 8.50 -7.02 -10.08
N HIS A 115 8.12 -6.29 -9.04
CA HIS A 115 8.28 -4.85 -8.99
C HIS A 115 8.61 -4.35 -7.59
N ALA A 116 9.29 -3.23 -7.56
CA ALA A 116 9.64 -2.51 -6.33
C ALA A 116 9.63 -1.01 -6.59
N LEU A 117 9.45 -0.23 -5.53
CA LEU A 117 9.50 1.22 -5.56
C LEU A 117 10.38 1.71 -4.41
N GLU A 118 11.26 2.66 -4.71
CA GLU A 118 12.12 3.34 -3.75
C GLU A 118 11.98 4.85 -3.90
N ASN A 119 12.01 5.56 -2.79
CA ASN A 119 12.20 7.00 -2.77
C ASN A 119 13.69 7.31 -2.58
N PRO A 120 14.46 7.59 -3.64
CA PRO A 120 15.87 7.92 -3.54
C PRO A 120 16.12 9.37 -3.10
N GLY A 121 15.07 10.19 -2.99
CA GLY A 121 15.14 11.61 -2.69
C GLY A 121 15.23 11.90 -1.20
N MET A 122 15.35 13.20 -0.89
CA MET A 122 15.42 13.72 0.47
C MET A 122 14.08 14.29 0.97
N THR A 123 13.07 14.30 0.13
CA THR A 123 11.70 14.71 0.45
C THR A 123 10.74 13.55 0.31
N PRO A 124 9.56 13.58 0.96
CA PRO A 124 8.55 12.54 0.77
C PRO A 124 8.13 12.39 -0.70
N LEU A 125 8.09 11.15 -1.16
CA LEU A 125 7.53 10.80 -2.46
C LEU A 125 6.04 10.56 -2.30
N LYS A 126 5.21 11.22 -3.12
CA LYS A 126 3.76 10.98 -3.17
C LYS A 126 3.35 10.44 -4.53
N LEU A 127 2.51 9.43 -4.54
CA LEU A 127 1.98 8.83 -5.77
C LEU A 127 0.55 8.34 -5.58
N ILE A 128 -0.18 8.28 -6.68
CA ILE A 128 -1.44 7.54 -6.79
C ILE A 128 -1.13 6.16 -7.34
N GLU A 129 -1.65 5.14 -6.67
CA GLU A 129 -1.66 3.77 -7.15
C GLU A 129 -3.09 3.37 -7.49
N ILE A 130 -3.29 2.88 -8.69
CA ILE A 130 -4.54 2.27 -9.15
C ILE A 130 -4.26 0.79 -9.36
N GLN A 131 -4.90 -0.04 -8.56
CA GLN A 131 -4.93 -1.49 -8.74
C GLN A 131 -6.18 -1.86 -9.52
N SER A 132 -6.07 -2.72 -10.50
CA SER A 132 -7.21 -3.23 -11.28
C SER A 132 -7.03 -4.71 -11.58
N GLY A 133 -8.11 -5.48 -11.40
CA GLY A 133 -8.05 -6.92 -11.64
C GLY A 133 -9.26 -7.66 -11.14
N THR A 134 -9.26 -8.97 -11.36
CA THR A 134 -10.36 -9.85 -10.94
C THR A 134 -10.30 -10.20 -9.45
N TYR A 135 -9.14 -10.04 -8.82
CA TYR A 135 -8.91 -10.30 -7.41
C TYR A 135 -7.88 -9.33 -6.84
N LEU A 136 -8.24 -8.66 -5.74
CA LEU A 136 -7.44 -7.60 -5.10
C LEU A 136 -7.06 -7.94 -3.65
N GLY A 137 -7.21 -9.20 -3.23
CA GLY A 137 -6.88 -9.65 -1.88
C GLY A 137 -5.40 -9.52 -1.54
N GLU A 138 -5.10 -9.26 -0.28
CA GLU A 138 -3.72 -9.17 0.23
C GLU A 138 -2.94 -10.49 0.12
N ASP A 139 -3.62 -11.62 0.03
CA ASP A 139 -3.06 -12.96 -0.17
C ASP A 139 -2.57 -13.22 -1.61
N ASP A 140 -2.91 -12.34 -2.57
CA ASP A 140 -2.32 -12.33 -3.92
C ASP A 140 -0.92 -11.69 -3.94
N ILE A 141 -0.47 -11.07 -2.84
CA ILE A 141 0.84 -10.43 -2.76
C ILE A 141 1.92 -11.43 -2.42
N ILE A 142 2.80 -11.69 -3.37
CA ILE A 142 4.04 -12.45 -3.16
C ILE A 142 5.16 -11.46 -2.87
N ARG A 143 5.63 -11.43 -1.62
CA ARG A 143 6.76 -10.59 -1.20
C ARG A 143 8.06 -11.36 -1.33
N LEU A 144 9.03 -10.79 -2.05
CA LEU A 144 10.34 -11.37 -2.24
C LEU A 144 11.28 -10.75 -1.21
N GLU A 145 11.55 -11.47 -0.13
CA GLU A 145 12.59 -11.08 0.82
C GLU A 145 13.94 -11.09 0.10
N GLN A 146 14.65 -9.97 0.10
CA GLN A 146 16.07 -9.97 -0.24
C GLN A 146 16.81 -10.76 0.85
N ARG A 147 16.99 -12.05 0.63
CA ARG A 147 18.05 -12.79 1.32
C ARG A 147 19.37 -12.16 0.88
N SER A 148 19.98 -11.43 1.79
CA SER A 148 21.37 -10.98 1.63
C SER A 148 22.23 -12.21 1.33
N GLY A 149 22.65 -12.37 0.08
CA GLY A 149 23.63 -13.37 -0.34
C GLY A 149 23.16 -14.44 -1.31
N PHE A 150 22.43 -14.11 -2.38
CA PHE A 150 22.32 -15.01 -3.53
C PHE A 150 22.35 -14.19 -4.84
N SER A 151 23.56 -14.14 -5.41
CA SER A 151 23.74 -13.94 -6.85
C SER A 151 23.31 -15.22 -7.56
N LYS A 152 22.45 -15.06 -8.59
CA LYS A 152 22.23 -15.97 -9.72
C LYS A 152 22.27 -17.48 -9.44
N GLU A 153 21.11 -18.12 -9.63
CA GLU A 153 20.96 -19.26 -10.53
C GLU A 153 19.50 -19.74 -10.47
N TRP A 154 18.72 -19.35 -11.49
CA TRP A 154 17.49 -20.04 -11.81
C TRP A 154 17.89 -21.14 -12.81
N THR A 155 18.16 -22.33 -12.32
CA THR A 155 18.16 -23.53 -13.15
C THR A 155 16.75 -24.09 -13.20
N ASN A 156 16.16 -24.07 -14.39
CA ASN A 156 15.04 -24.93 -14.75
C ASN A 156 15.41 -26.39 -14.45
N GLU A 157 14.70 -27.02 -13.53
CA GLU A 157 14.56 -28.47 -13.55
C GLU A 157 13.08 -28.83 -13.61
N ARG A 158 12.65 -29.06 -14.84
CA ARG A 158 11.53 -29.98 -15.10
C ARG A 158 12.13 -31.34 -15.31
N SER A 159 11.76 -32.26 -14.49
CA SER A 159 11.69 -33.70 -14.84
C SER A 159 10.52 -34.27 -14.07
#